data_b9d660d93cd1e322276d4512f2ab2877
#
_entry.id   b9d660d93cd1e322276d4512f2ab2877
#
_cell.length_a   1.000
_cell.length_b   1.000
_cell.length_c   1.000
_cell.angle_alpha   90.00
_cell.angle_beta   90.00
_cell.angle_gamma   90.00
#
_symmetry.space_group_name_H-M   'P 1'
#
loop_
_entity.id
_entity.type
_entity.pdbx_description
1 polymer ?
#
loop_
_entity_poly.entity_id
_entity_poly.type
_entity_poly.pdbx_seq_one_letter_code
_entity_poly.pdbx_strand_id
1 'polypeptide(L)'
;MAQPASRQEFIDYCKRQLGAPVLEINVAEEQISDLIDDAIQYFQERHFDGVSQMYLKYQITEEDIERGRAPHKTQVGIVTTNTEATIAGVGTTFKWEENSNYLQVPPAIIGVTKIFHFDGTNSITNNMFSVKYQLFLNDVYYWGSTELLSYAMTKTYLEDINFLLTTEKQIRFNKRQDRLYLDIDYSSVNVGDYLVIDCFRLLNPSDYGRVWNDSFLKPYATTLTKKQWGQNLL
;
A
#
# COMPACT_ATOMS: atom_id res chain seq x y z
N MET A 1 -14.92 24.15 -19.71
CA MET A 1 -14.07 22.95 -19.87
C MET A 1 -14.83 21.79 -19.27
N ALA A 2 -14.91 20.67 -19.97
CA ALA A 2 -15.56 19.49 -19.41
C ALA A 2 -14.66 18.89 -18.31
N GLN A 3 -15.11 18.99 -17.07
CA GLN A 3 -14.46 18.39 -15.91
C GLN A 3 -15.36 17.26 -15.42
N PRO A 4 -15.16 16.02 -15.89
CA PRO A 4 -15.96 14.90 -15.45
C PRO A 4 -15.75 14.66 -13.95
N ALA A 5 -16.83 14.49 -13.23
CA ALA A 5 -16.84 14.23 -11.80
C ALA A 5 -17.46 12.86 -11.47
N SER A 6 -18.05 12.20 -12.46
CA SER A 6 -18.66 10.88 -12.33
C SER A 6 -18.26 9.97 -13.49
N ARG A 7 -18.46 8.65 -13.29
CA ARG A 7 -18.16 7.63 -14.32
C ARG A 7 -18.92 7.90 -15.62
N GLN A 8 -20.21 8.26 -15.52
CA GLN A 8 -21.04 8.53 -16.69
C GLN A 8 -20.56 9.77 -17.47
N GLU A 9 -20.24 10.84 -16.75
CA GLU A 9 -19.68 12.05 -17.38
C GLU A 9 -18.34 11.78 -18.06
N PHE A 10 -17.56 10.85 -17.51
CA PHE A 10 -16.29 10.42 -18.07
C PHE A 10 -16.48 9.59 -19.36
N ILE A 11 -17.45 8.67 -19.37
CA ILE A 11 -17.85 7.92 -20.58
C ILE A 11 -18.29 8.91 -21.69
N ASP A 12 -19.13 9.86 -21.34
CA ASP A 12 -19.60 10.89 -22.29
C ASP A 12 -18.45 11.78 -22.77
N TYR A 13 -17.49 12.06 -21.89
CA TYR A 13 -16.28 12.78 -22.28
C TYR A 13 -15.49 11.98 -23.32
N CYS A 14 -15.22 10.71 -23.12
CA CYS A 14 -14.51 9.86 -24.07
C CYS A 14 -15.25 9.78 -25.41
N LYS A 15 -16.57 9.60 -25.41
CA LYS A 15 -17.40 9.60 -26.63
C LYS A 15 -17.29 10.94 -27.37
N ARG A 16 -17.37 12.08 -26.66
CA ARG A 16 -17.23 13.41 -27.27
C ARG A 16 -15.86 13.64 -27.89
N GLN A 17 -14.80 13.14 -27.26
CA GLN A 17 -13.45 13.25 -27.83
C GLN A 17 -13.29 12.43 -29.12
N LEU A 18 -14.08 11.39 -29.32
CA LEU A 18 -14.11 10.59 -30.55
C LEU A 18 -15.04 11.16 -31.61
N GLY A 19 -15.81 12.18 -31.29
CA GLY A 19 -16.66 12.90 -32.27
C GLY A 19 -18.16 12.76 -32.04
N ALA A 20 -18.61 12.11 -30.99
CA ALA A 20 -20.03 12.07 -30.65
C ALA A 20 -20.55 13.48 -30.28
N PRO A 21 -21.79 13.85 -30.59
CA PRO A 21 -22.83 13.06 -31.28
C PRO A 21 -22.80 13.14 -32.82
N VAL A 22 -21.83 13.86 -33.40
CA VAL A 22 -21.74 14.05 -34.86
C VAL A 22 -21.39 12.73 -35.57
N LEU A 23 -20.53 11.96 -34.98
CA LEU A 23 -20.17 10.62 -35.43
C LEU A 23 -20.84 9.57 -34.54
N GLU A 24 -21.37 8.54 -35.15
CA GLU A 24 -21.86 7.36 -34.43
C GLU A 24 -20.67 6.52 -33.98
N ILE A 25 -20.55 6.38 -32.67
CA ILE A 25 -19.45 5.59 -32.04
C ILE A 25 -19.99 4.19 -31.74
N ASN A 26 -19.63 3.22 -32.58
CA ASN A 26 -20.07 1.83 -32.50
C ASN A 26 -19.25 1.07 -31.43
N VAL A 27 -19.36 1.50 -30.18
CA VAL A 27 -18.79 0.83 -29.01
C VAL A 27 -19.89 0.76 -27.94
N ALA A 28 -20.17 -0.43 -27.44
CA ALA A 28 -21.15 -0.60 -26.38
C ALA A 28 -20.68 0.10 -25.09
N GLU A 29 -21.62 0.57 -24.27
CA GLU A 29 -21.27 1.25 -23.01
C GLU A 29 -20.54 0.32 -22.04
N GLU A 30 -20.88 -0.95 -22.04
CA GLU A 30 -20.21 -1.99 -21.27
C GLU A 30 -18.74 -2.11 -21.67
N GLN A 31 -18.44 -2.14 -22.99
CA GLN A 31 -17.05 -2.15 -23.47
C GLN A 31 -16.27 -0.91 -23.04
N ILE A 32 -16.89 0.26 -23.10
CA ILE A 32 -16.24 1.51 -22.63
C ILE A 32 -16.03 1.45 -21.13
N SER A 33 -16.97 0.90 -20.38
CA SER A 33 -16.86 0.73 -18.93
C SER A 33 -15.71 -0.18 -18.55
N ASP A 34 -15.53 -1.31 -19.22
CA ASP A 34 -14.42 -2.23 -19.01
C ASP A 34 -13.07 -1.59 -19.29
N LEU A 35 -12.99 -0.83 -20.41
CA LEU A 35 -11.76 -0.09 -20.75
C LEU A 35 -11.42 1.04 -19.76
N ILE A 36 -12.44 1.63 -19.14
CA ILE A 36 -12.24 2.60 -18.07
C ILE A 36 -11.71 1.93 -16.81
N ASP A 37 -12.21 0.74 -16.48
CA ASP A 37 -11.70 -0.02 -15.33
C ASP A 37 -10.24 -0.43 -15.55
N ASP A 38 -9.88 -0.88 -16.73
CA ASP A 38 -8.48 -1.15 -17.12
C ASP A 38 -7.62 0.13 -17.03
N ALA A 39 -8.16 1.27 -17.47
CA ALA A 39 -7.46 2.54 -17.39
C ALA A 39 -7.23 3.01 -15.94
N ILE A 40 -8.23 2.84 -15.09
CA ILE A 40 -8.13 3.15 -13.65
C ILE A 40 -7.12 2.24 -12.99
N GLN A 41 -7.16 0.93 -13.25
CA GLN A 41 -6.19 -0.01 -12.71
C GLN A 41 -4.77 0.35 -13.11
N TYR A 42 -4.55 0.65 -14.38
CA TYR A 42 -3.23 1.08 -14.86
C TYR A 42 -2.77 2.39 -14.22
N PHE A 43 -3.68 3.36 -14.08
CA PHE A 43 -3.42 4.63 -13.42
C PHE A 43 -3.01 4.43 -11.95
N GLN A 44 -3.74 3.60 -11.22
CA GLN A 44 -3.46 3.30 -9.82
C GLN A 44 -2.17 2.53 -9.61
N GLU A 45 -1.76 1.69 -10.56
CA GLU A 45 -0.55 0.87 -10.46
C GLU A 45 0.72 1.60 -10.92
N ARG A 46 0.59 2.58 -11.82
CA ARG A 46 1.73 3.16 -12.53
C ARG A 46 1.89 4.66 -12.40
N HIS A 47 0.84 5.36 -12.01
CA HIS A 47 0.88 6.81 -11.88
C HIS A 47 0.96 7.24 -10.41
N PHE A 48 1.82 8.23 -10.12
CA PHE A 48 2.03 8.69 -8.74
C PHE A 48 0.77 9.32 -8.12
N ASP A 49 -0.11 9.95 -8.93
CA ASP A 49 -1.39 10.50 -8.48
C ASP A 49 -2.50 9.45 -8.34
N GLY A 50 -2.22 8.18 -8.71
CA GLY A 50 -3.16 7.07 -8.53
C GLY A 50 -3.19 6.52 -7.11
N VAL A 51 -2.23 6.92 -6.27
CA VAL A 51 -2.07 6.47 -4.89
C VAL A 51 -1.87 7.66 -3.96
N SER A 52 -2.24 7.48 -2.70
CA SER A 52 -2.00 8.45 -1.64
C SER A 52 -1.25 7.79 -0.50
N GLN A 53 -0.17 8.42 -0.05
CA GLN A 53 0.50 8.00 1.17
C GLN A 53 -0.34 8.40 2.37
N MET A 54 -0.57 7.46 3.26
CA MET A 54 -1.38 7.68 4.46
C MET A 54 -0.95 6.77 5.61
N TYR A 55 -1.40 7.12 6.80
CA TYR A 55 -1.24 6.31 8.00
C TYR A 55 -2.51 5.51 8.26
N LEU A 56 -2.37 4.18 8.27
CA LEU A 56 -3.42 3.28 8.71
C LEU A 56 -3.25 3.01 10.20
N LYS A 57 -4.25 3.35 10.99
CA LYS A 57 -4.33 2.96 12.39
C LYS A 57 -5.02 1.59 12.47
N TYR A 58 -4.26 0.57 12.84
CA TYR A 58 -4.75 -0.78 12.99
C TYR A 58 -4.82 -1.16 14.48
N GLN A 59 -5.95 -1.68 14.92
CA GLN A 59 -6.12 -2.19 16.27
C GLN A 59 -5.93 -3.71 16.26
N ILE A 60 -5.03 -4.21 17.08
CA ILE A 60 -4.71 -5.63 17.18
C ILE A 60 -5.88 -6.35 17.84
N THR A 61 -6.36 -7.40 17.16
CA THR A 61 -7.44 -8.26 17.64
C THR A 61 -6.91 -9.48 18.38
N GLU A 62 -7.78 -10.14 19.13
CA GLU A 62 -7.46 -11.40 19.80
C GLU A 62 -7.05 -12.49 18.80
N GLU A 63 -7.77 -12.54 17.65
CA GLU A 63 -7.46 -13.49 16.57
C GLU A 63 -6.07 -13.29 15.97
N ASP A 64 -5.58 -12.05 15.89
CA ASP A 64 -4.24 -11.75 15.40
C ASP A 64 -3.17 -12.28 16.35
N ILE A 65 -3.40 -12.12 17.65
CA ILE A 65 -2.48 -12.61 18.70
C ILE A 65 -2.47 -14.14 18.72
N GLU A 66 -3.63 -14.78 18.65
CA GLU A 66 -3.72 -16.24 18.59
C GLU A 66 -3.00 -16.81 17.38
N ARG A 67 -3.21 -16.21 16.20
CA ARG A 67 -2.47 -16.56 14.97
C ARG A 67 -0.96 -16.38 15.12
N GLY A 68 -0.54 -15.29 15.73
CA GLY A 68 0.87 -14.98 15.91
C GLY A 68 1.56 -15.90 16.94
N ARG A 69 0.85 -16.31 17.99
CA ARG A 69 1.38 -17.20 19.04
C ARG A 69 1.46 -18.66 18.63
N ALA A 70 0.68 -19.09 17.65
CA ALA A 70 0.61 -20.48 17.20
C ALA A 70 1.18 -20.70 15.78
N PRO A 71 2.38 -20.21 15.45
CA PRO A 71 2.87 -20.19 14.07
C PRO A 71 3.12 -21.58 13.46
N HIS A 72 3.22 -22.65 14.26
CA HIS A 72 3.66 -23.96 13.78
C HIS A 72 2.78 -25.13 14.19
N LYS A 73 1.74 -24.93 14.97
CA LYS A 73 0.96 -26.04 15.56
C LYS A 73 -0.44 -26.22 14.98
N THR A 74 -0.98 -25.25 14.31
CA THR A 74 -2.33 -25.32 13.77
C THR A 74 -2.29 -25.20 12.26
N GLN A 75 -2.90 -26.14 11.55
CA GLN A 75 -2.99 -26.13 10.07
C GLN A 75 -3.78 -24.94 9.49
N VAL A 76 -4.30 -24.08 10.33
CA VAL A 76 -5.05 -22.90 9.93
C VAL A 76 -4.08 -21.80 9.58
N GLY A 77 -3.94 -21.52 8.28
CA GLY A 77 -3.11 -20.44 7.75
C GLY A 77 -1.69 -20.83 7.33
N ILE A 78 -1.31 -22.09 7.47
CA ILE A 78 -0.05 -22.61 6.91
C ILE A 78 -0.37 -23.30 5.58
N VAL A 79 0.04 -22.70 4.50
CA VAL A 79 0.05 -23.38 3.20
C VAL A 79 1.38 -24.11 3.08
N THR A 80 1.36 -25.42 3.31
CA THR A 80 2.52 -26.27 3.09
C THR A 80 2.43 -26.79 1.67
N THR A 81 3.28 -26.31 0.77
CA THR A 81 3.40 -26.86 -0.58
C THR A 81 4.65 -27.71 -0.62
N ASN A 82 4.48 -29.02 -0.76
CA ASN A 82 5.58 -29.93 -1.04
C ASN A 82 5.81 -29.92 -2.55
N THR A 83 6.96 -29.46 -2.98
CA THR A 83 7.37 -29.53 -4.38
C THR A 83 8.54 -30.49 -4.47
N GLU A 84 8.35 -31.59 -5.17
CA GLU A 84 9.43 -32.50 -5.51
C GLU A 84 10.04 -32.05 -6.84
N ALA A 85 11.32 -31.73 -6.82
CA ALA A 85 12.07 -31.44 -8.03
C ALA A 85 13.27 -32.39 -8.12
N THR A 86 13.40 -33.07 -9.25
CA THR A 86 14.57 -33.91 -9.53
C THR A 86 15.56 -33.10 -10.35
N ILE A 87 16.68 -32.70 -9.73
CA ILE A 87 17.76 -31.99 -10.40
C ILE A 87 18.94 -32.98 -10.50
N ALA A 88 19.42 -33.24 -11.71
CA ALA A 88 20.57 -34.13 -11.99
C ALA A 88 20.48 -35.53 -11.35
N GLY A 89 19.28 -36.10 -11.27
CA GLY A 89 19.07 -37.46 -10.73
C GLY A 89 19.01 -37.55 -9.20
N VAL A 90 19.10 -36.42 -8.51
CA VAL A 90 18.91 -36.33 -7.06
C VAL A 90 17.54 -35.74 -6.80
N GLY A 91 16.66 -36.51 -6.16
CA GLY A 91 15.37 -36.04 -5.70
C GLY A 91 15.58 -35.11 -4.47
N THR A 92 15.20 -33.85 -4.59
CA THR A 92 15.17 -32.90 -3.48
C THR A 92 13.73 -32.50 -3.23
N THR A 93 13.30 -32.66 -1.99
CA THR A 93 11.98 -32.22 -1.54
C THR A 93 12.11 -30.85 -0.92
N PHE A 94 11.45 -29.87 -1.52
CA PHE A 94 11.36 -28.52 -0.96
C PHE A 94 10.03 -28.38 -0.21
N LYS A 95 10.10 -27.96 1.03
CA LYS A 95 8.94 -27.66 1.83
C LYS A 95 8.83 -26.13 2.01
N TRP A 96 7.76 -25.56 1.48
CA TRP A 96 7.44 -24.16 1.69
C TRP A 96 6.46 -24.04 2.86
N GLU A 97 6.85 -23.31 3.89
CA GLU A 97 5.99 -23.02 5.03
C GLU A 97 5.68 -21.51 5.04
N GLU A 98 4.41 -21.16 4.95
CA GLU A 98 3.95 -19.81 5.12
C GLU A 98 3.53 -19.62 6.58
N ASN A 99 4.16 -18.64 7.26
CA ASN A 99 3.85 -18.35 8.65
C ASN A 99 2.45 -17.73 8.79
N SER A 100 1.79 -18.03 9.90
CA SER A 100 0.47 -17.48 10.23
C SER A 100 0.52 -16.11 10.92
N ASN A 101 1.71 -15.55 11.16
CA ASN A 101 1.93 -14.25 11.81
C ASN A 101 1.69 -13.07 10.87
N TYR A 102 0.50 -12.96 10.33
CA TYR A 102 0.09 -11.87 9.46
C TYR A 102 -1.06 -11.07 10.05
N LEU A 103 -1.13 -9.80 9.68
CA LEU A 103 -2.28 -8.95 9.86
C LEU A 103 -3.03 -8.81 8.53
N GLN A 104 -4.36 -8.88 8.60
CA GLN A 104 -5.19 -8.65 7.43
C GLN A 104 -5.41 -7.15 7.26
N VAL A 105 -4.91 -6.59 6.17
CA VAL A 105 -5.07 -5.16 5.86
C VAL A 105 -6.16 -4.94 4.81
N PRO A 106 -6.75 -3.74 4.74
CA PRO A 106 -7.76 -3.43 3.73
C PRO A 106 -7.24 -3.59 2.29
N PRO A 107 -8.05 -4.04 1.34
CA PRO A 107 -7.64 -4.29 -0.06
C PRO A 107 -7.25 -3.01 -0.81
N ALA A 108 -7.61 -1.84 -0.28
CA ALA A 108 -7.21 -0.56 -0.84
C ALA A 108 -5.71 -0.24 -0.65
N ILE A 109 -4.97 -1.03 0.14
CA ILE A 109 -3.54 -0.82 0.37
C ILE A 109 -2.74 -1.52 -0.72
N ILE A 110 -1.88 -0.74 -1.40
CA ILE A 110 -1.00 -1.27 -2.45
C ILE A 110 0.40 -1.61 -1.94
N GLY A 111 0.85 -0.91 -0.91
CA GLY A 111 2.19 -1.12 -0.34
C GLY A 111 2.31 -0.55 1.07
N VAL A 112 3.21 -1.12 1.84
CA VAL A 112 3.54 -0.70 3.19
C VAL A 112 5.00 -0.30 3.23
N THR A 113 5.29 0.91 3.76
CA THR A 113 6.65 1.44 3.85
C THR A 113 7.25 1.26 5.24
N LYS A 114 6.48 1.60 6.28
CA LYS A 114 6.97 1.59 7.64
C LYS A 114 5.87 1.24 8.63
N ILE A 115 6.26 0.67 9.75
CA ILE A 115 5.35 0.37 10.86
C ILE A 115 5.87 1.06 12.10
N PHE A 116 4.97 1.80 12.75
CA PHE A 116 5.23 2.44 14.04
C PHE A 116 4.47 1.66 15.10
N HIS A 117 5.18 1.24 16.13
CA HIS A 117 4.55 0.62 17.29
C HIS A 117 4.21 1.70 18.32
N PHE A 118 2.94 1.76 18.70
CA PHE A 118 2.46 2.61 19.78
C PHE A 118 2.10 1.74 20.98
N ASP A 119 2.92 1.77 21.99
CA ASP A 119 2.55 1.21 23.29
C ASP A 119 1.48 2.09 23.92
N GLY A 120 0.25 1.60 23.97
CA GLY A 120 -0.93 2.39 24.31
C GLY A 120 -0.98 2.93 25.75
N THR A 121 -0.10 2.50 26.64
CA THR A 121 -0.28 2.78 28.07
C THR A 121 0.86 3.55 28.73
N ASN A 122 2.09 3.54 28.19
CA ASN A 122 3.24 4.05 28.95
C ASN A 122 4.27 4.87 28.14
N SER A 123 4.00 5.15 26.89
CA SER A 123 5.06 5.56 25.97
C SER A 123 5.51 7.00 26.12
N ILE A 124 4.62 7.92 26.47
CA ILE A 124 4.96 9.36 26.47
C ILE A 124 5.64 9.78 27.79
N THR A 125 5.22 9.22 28.92
CA THR A 125 5.74 9.64 30.23
C THR A 125 7.07 8.96 30.61
N ASN A 126 7.30 7.72 30.17
CA ASN A 126 8.54 7.01 30.50
C ASN A 126 9.68 7.21 29.51
N ASN A 127 9.40 7.75 28.31
CA ASN A 127 10.38 7.92 27.25
C ASN A 127 10.92 9.33 27.06
N MET A 128 10.69 10.23 28.03
CA MET A 128 11.26 11.58 28.00
C MET A 128 12.80 11.59 27.92
N PHE A 129 13.42 10.50 28.37
CA PHE A 129 14.85 10.24 28.25
C PHE A 129 15.23 9.27 27.12
N SER A 130 14.26 8.82 26.31
CA SER A 130 14.61 7.96 25.16
C SER A 130 15.34 8.76 24.10
N VAL A 131 16.36 8.17 23.51
CA VAL A 131 17.13 8.78 22.43
C VAL A 131 16.22 9.19 21.28
N LYS A 132 15.19 8.40 20.95
CA LYS A 132 14.18 8.74 19.93
C LYS A 132 13.38 9.99 20.24
N TYR A 133 13.00 10.21 21.50
CA TYR A 133 12.25 11.39 21.89
C TYR A 133 13.14 12.64 21.88
N GLN A 134 14.38 12.49 22.32
CA GLN A 134 15.38 13.57 22.26
C GLN A 134 15.70 13.95 20.80
N LEU A 135 15.75 12.97 19.91
CA LEU A 135 15.89 13.17 18.46
C LEU A 135 14.73 13.97 17.87
N PHE A 136 13.51 13.54 18.19
CA PHE A 136 12.29 14.22 17.73
C PHE A 136 12.20 15.66 18.24
N LEU A 137 12.54 15.88 19.51
CA LEU A 137 12.58 17.24 20.07
C LEU A 137 13.67 18.09 19.40
N ASN A 138 14.82 17.52 19.11
CA ASN A 138 15.91 18.23 18.43
C ASN A 138 15.49 18.65 17.02
N ASP A 139 14.85 17.79 16.26
CA ASP A 139 14.32 18.11 14.93
C ASP A 139 13.23 19.20 14.96
N VAL A 140 12.38 19.21 16.00
CA VAL A 140 11.27 20.17 16.10
C VAL A 140 11.71 21.54 16.64
N TYR A 141 12.62 21.57 17.62
CA TYR A 141 12.96 22.82 18.32
C TYR A 141 14.18 23.57 17.77
N TYR A 142 15.05 22.92 16.99
CA TYR A 142 16.27 23.53 16.47
C TYR A 142 16.20 24.10 15.05
N TRP A 143 15.03 24.23 14.51
CA TRP A 143 14.81 24.69 13.13
C TRP A 143 15.35 26.09 12.79
N GLY A 144 15.76 26.90 13.72
CA GLY A 144 16.03 28.31 13.45
C GLY A 144 17.44 28.83 13.76
N SER A 145 18.31 28.10 14.43
CA SER A 145 19.55 28.68 14.96
C SER A 145 20.83 27.85 14.80
N THR A 146 20.80 26.74 14.11
CA THR A 146 21.94 25.82 14.02
C THR A 146 22.71 26.02 12.71
N GLU A 147 24.02 26.08 12.80
CA GLU A 147 24.87 25.98 11.62
C GLU A 147 24.56 24.67 10.87
N LEU A 148 24.29 24.77 9.59
CA LEU A 148 23.84 23.65 8.74
C LEU A 148 24.81 22.44 8.80
N LEU A 149 26.09 22.70 9.01
CA LEU A 149 27.11 21.66 9.15
C LEU A 149 26.94 20.86 10.45
N SER A 150 26.77 21.54 11.58
CA SER A 150 26.57 20.92 12.89
C SER A 150 25.27 20.11 12.92
N TYR A 151 24.22 20.62 12.29
CA TYR A 151 22.96 19.89 12.13
C TYR A 151 23.12 18.62 11.31
N ALA A 152 23.77 18.69 10.15
CA ALA A 152 24.02 17.54 9.30
C ALA A 152 24.86 16.45 10.01
N MET A 153 25.92 16.86 10.71
CA MET A 153 26.76 15.93 11.48
C MET A 153 25.97 15.26 12.62
N THR A 154 25.19 16.03 13.36
CA THR A 154 24.36 15.50 14.45
C THR A 154 23.33 14.52 13.90
N LYS A 155 22.67 14.87 12.80
CA LYS A 155 21.67 14.00 12.16
C LYS A 155 22.27 12.67 11.70
N THR A 156 23.42 12.71 11.03
CA THR A 156 24.13 11.48 10.59
C THR A 156 24.53 10.62 11.78
N TYR A 157 25.06 11.22 12.84
CA TYR A 157 25.44 10.48 14.04
C TYR A 157 24.24 9.83 14.75
N LEU A 158 23.11 10.48 14.72
CA LEU A 158 21.88 9.96 15.30
C LEU A 158 21.23 8.87 14.43
N GLU A 159 21.35 8.98 13.11
CA GLU A 159 20.98 7.91 12.17
C GLU A 159 21.85 6.66 12.39
N ASP A 160 23.17 6.83 12.59
CA ASP A 160 24.08 5.73 12.91
C ASP A 160 23.75 5.06 14.25
N ILE A 161 23.44 5.84 15.29
CA ILE A 161 22.97 5.32 16.59
C ILE A 161 21.65 4.57 16.43
N ASN A 162 20.72 5.13 15.67
CA ASN A 162 19.43 4.48 15.42
C ASN A 162 19.62 3.18 14.64
N PHE A 163 20.51 3.15 13.66
CA PHE A 163 20.86 1.94 12.91
C PHE A 163 21.47 0.85 13.80
N LEU A 164 22.35 1.22 14.74
CA LEU A 164 23.02 0.28 15.65
C LEU A 164 22.10 -0.23 16.77
N LEU A 165 21.19 0.61 17.28
CA LEU A 165 20.35 0.28 18.43
C LEU A 165 18.94 -0.15 18.07
N THR A 166 18.48 0.18 16.89
CA THR A 166 17.12 -0.16 16.43
C THR A 166 17.21 -1.16 15.31
N THR A 167 16.93 -2.42 15.61
CA THR A 167 16.71 -3.41 14.55
C THR A 167 15.45 -3.02 13.79
N GLU A 168 15.59 -2.63 12.52
CA GLU A 168 14.45 -2.42 11.66
C GLU A 168 13.70 -3.75 11.49
N LYS A 169 12.43 -3.73 11.85
CA LYS A 169 11.58 -4.90 11.64
C LYS A 169 11.34 -5.07 10.16
N GLN A 170 11.64 -6.25 9.64
CA GLN A 170 11.39 -6.56 8.24
C GLN A 170 9.89 -6.58 7.96
N ILE A 171 9.48 -5.82 6.96
CA ILE A 171 8.10 -5.72 6.51
C ILE A 171 7.96 -6.58 5.27
N ARG A 172 7.06 -7.56 5.33
CA ARG A 172 6.70 -8.38 4.17
C ARG A 172 5.21 -8.20 3.91
N PHE A 173 4.88 -7.59 2.78
CA PHE A 173 3.51 -7.35 2.38
C PHE A 173 3.17 -8.10 1.10
N ASN A 174 2.06 -8.84 1.13
CA ASN A 174 1.53 -9.54 -0.04
C ASN A 174 0.19 -8.90 -0.45
N LYS A 175 0.23 -8.09 -1.52
CA LYS A 175 -0.96 -7.42 -2.07
C LYS A 175 -2.04 -8.40 -2.56
N ARG A 176 -1.67 -9.60 -3.03
CA ARG A 176 -2.65 -10.56 -3.58
C ARG A 176 -3.53 -11.20 -2.52
N GLN A 177 -3.03 -11.24 -1.29
CA GLN A 177 -3.71 -11.83 -0.15
C GLN A 177 -4.08 -10.75 0.89
N ASP A 178 -3.68 -9.49 0.67
CA ASP A 178 -3.84 -8.36 1.60
C ASP A 178 -3.26 -8.68 2.99
N ARG A 179 -2.12 -9.39 3.00
CA ARG A 179 -1.47 -9.86 4.23
C ARG A 179 -0.18 -9.09 4.49
N LEU A 180 -0.09 -8.58 5.70
CA LEU A 180 1.10 -7.94 6.22
C LEU A 180 1.75 -8.86 7.25
N TYR A 181 2.92 -9.41 6.94
CA TYR A 181 3.68 -10.26 7.84
C TYR A 181 4.58 -9.41 8.71
N LEU A 182 4.51 -9.66 10.02
CA LEU A 182 5.28 -8.96 11.05
C LEU A 182 6.11 -9.96 11.83
N ASP A 183 7.43 -9.71 11.89
CA ASP A 183 8.33 -10.46 12.74
C ASP A 183 8.40 -9.77 14.13
N ILE A 184 7.30 -9.85 14.89
CA ILE A 184 7.19 -9.33 16.25
C ILE A 184 6.94 -10.47 17.22
N ASP A 185 7.30 -10.25 18.50
CA ASP A 185 6.96 -11.17 19.56
C ASP A 185 5.52 -10.90 20.03
N TYR A 186 4.61 -11.75 19.59
CA TYR A 186 3.19 -11.67 19.96
C TYR A 186 2.91 -11.99 21.43
N SER A 187 3.91 -12.47 22.19
CA SER A 187 3.76 -12.69 23.63
C SER A 187 3.76 -11.36 24.41
N SER A 188 4.40 -10.34 23.87
CA SER A 188 4.50 -9.01 24.45
C SER A 188 3.42 -8.03 24.03
N VAL A 189 2.55 -8.43 23.09
CA VAL A 189 1.48 -7.60 22.54
C VAL A 189 0.16 -7.87 23.24
N ASN A 190 -0.59 -6.83 23.56
CA ASN A 190 -1.90 -6.93 24.19
C ASN A 190 -3.03 -6.72 23.18
N VAL A 191 -4.17 -7.35 23.44
CA VAL A 191 -5.39 -7.10 22.67
C VAL A 191 -5.81 -5.65 22.83
N GLY A 192 -6.08 -4.98 21.71
CA GLY A 192 -6.47 -3.57 21.70
C GLY A 192 -5.31 -2.60 21.52
N ASP A 193 -4.06 -3.06 21.51
CA ASP A 193 -2.92 -2.23 21.15
C ASP A 193 -3.05 -1.74 19.69
N TYR A 194 -2.47 -0.58 19.43
CA TYR A 194 -2.55 0.04 18.10
C TYR A 194 -1.20 -0.02 17.41
N LEU A 195 -1.27 -0.37 16.13
CA LEU A 195 -0.18 -0.19 15.19
C LEU A 195 -0.51 0.94 14.23
N VAL A 196 0.45 1.80 13.95
CA VAL A 196 0.34 2.78 12.88
C VAL A 196 1.21 2.31 11.73
N ILE A 197 0.60 2.13 10.59
CA ILE A 197 1.21 1.59 9.39
C ILE A 197 1.28 2.71 8.36
N ASP A 198 2.49 3.09 7.95
CA ASP A 198 2.70 4.01 6.82
C ASP A 198 2.54 3.22 5.53
N CYS A 199 1.55 3.56 4.74
CA CYS A 199 1.15 2.79 3.57
C CYS A 199 0.67 3.68 2.43
N PHE A 200 0.66 3.09 1.23
CA PHE A 200 0.06 3.68 0.05
C PHE A 200 -1.34 3.12 -0.17
N ARG A 201 -2.32 4.00 -0.21
CA ARG A 201 -3.72 3.69 -0.50
C ARG A 201 -4.05 4.01 -1.95
N LEU A 202 -4.76 3.11 -2.62
CA LEU A 202 -5.35 3.36 -3.93
C LEU A 202 -6.43 4.45 -3.84
N LEU A 203 -6.39 5.41 -4.75
CA LEU A 203 -7.42 6.42 -4.89
C LEU A 203 -8.56 5.85 -5.74
N ASN A 204 -9.65 5.49 -5.07
CA ASN A 204 -10.85 5.04 -5.77
C ASN A 204 -11.61 6.26 -6.32
N PRO A 205 -11.88 6.33 -7.63
CA PRO A 205 -12.66 7.42 -8.23
C PRO A 205 -14.06 7.60 -7.64
N SER A 206 -14.63 6.55 -7.04
CA SER A 206 -15.92 6.63 -6.34
C SER A 206 -15.87 7.50 -5.08
N ASP A 207 -14.73 7.46 -4.37
CA ASP A 207 -14.52 8.25 -3.16
C ASP A 207 -13.96 9.64 -3.49
N TYR A 208 -13.17 9.73 -4.55
CA TYR A 208 -12.46 10.93 -4.98
C TYR A 208 -12.83 11.30 -6.42
N GLY A 209 -13.96 11.98 -6.61
CA GLY A 209 -14.46 12.37 -7.95
C GLY A 209 -13.49 13.20 -8.79
N ARG A 210 -12.48 13.84 -8.18
CA ARG A 210 -11.44 14.58 -8.90
C ARG A 210 -10.52 13.71 -9.74
N VAL A 211 -10.41 12.42 -9.44
CA VAL A 211 -9.63 11.45 -10.22
C VAL A 211 -10.14 11.37 -11.66
N TRP A 212 -11.45 11.49 -11.87
CA TRP A 212 -12.04 11.52 -13.22
C TRP A 212 -11.52 12.65 -14.10
N ASN A 213 -11.08 13.75 -13.50
CA ASN A 213 -10.54 14.90 -14.24
C ASN A 213 -9.02 14.87 -14.38
N ASP A 214 -8.36 13.77 -14.08
CA ASP A 214 -6.92 13.67 -14.19
C ASP A 214 -6.42 13.84 -15.63
N SER A 215 -5.26 14.48 -15.77
CA SER A 215 -4.68 14.83 -17.07
C SER A 215 -4.12 13.64 -17.84
N PHE A 216 -3.71 12.59 -17.13
CA PHE A 216 -3.23 11.34 -17.73
C PHE A 216 -4.40 10.39 -18.02
N LEU A 217 -5.32 10.22 -17.07
CA LEU A 217 -6.41 9.26 -17.16
C LEU A 217 -7.34 9.55 -18.34
N LYS A 218 -7.68 10.83 -18.59
CA LYS A 218 -8.55 11.25 -19.69
C LYS A 218 -8.04 10.84 -21.07
N PRO A 219 -6.85 11.23 -21.49
CA PRO A 219 -6.33 10.84 -22.81
C PRO A 219 -6.07 9.33 -22.91
N TYR A 220 -5.67 8.68 -21.81
CA TYR A 220 -5.40 7.25 -21.82
C TYR A 220 -6.68 6.44 -22.07
N ALA A 221 -7.75 6.66 -21.29
CA ALA A 221 -9.04 6.01 -21.48
C ALA A 221 -9.65 6.32 -22.86
N THR A 222 -9.53 7.56 -23.32
CA THR A 222 -9.99 7.94 -24.69
C THR A 222 -9.25 7.15 -25.76
N THR A 223 -7.94 6.94 -25.58
CA THR A 223 -7.13 6.17 -26.54
C THR A 223 -7.50 4.69 -26.55
N LEU A 224 -7.77 4.10 -25.39
CA LEU A 224 -8.27 2.73 -25.29
C LEU A 224 -9.63 2.59 -25.98
N THR A 225 -10.55 3.52 -25.74
CA THR A 225 -11.86 3.53 -26.41
C THR A 225 -11.71 3.68 -27.93
N LYS A 226 -10.80 4.55 -28.39
CA LYS A 226 -10.49 4.71 -29.83
C LYS A 226 -9.96 3.41 -30.44
N LYS A 227 -9.07 2.72 -29.74
CA LYS A 227 -8.53 1.41 -30.16
C LYS A 227 -9.66 0.38 -30.30
N GLN A 228 -10.56 0.29 -29.31
CA GLN A 228 -11.69 -0.62 -29.35
C GLN A 228 -12.65 -0.30 -30.48
N TRP A 229 -12.94 0.99 -30.69
CA TRP A 229 -13.76 1.42 -31.82
C TRP A 229 -13.16 0.96 -33.15
N GLY A 230 -11.85 1.14 -33.34
CA GLY A 230 -11.15 0.64 -34.55
C GLY A 230 -11.24 -0.87 -34.69
N GLN A 231 -11.18 -1.63 -33.60
CA GLN A 231 -11.34 -3.10 -33.62
C GLN A 231 -12.77 -3.52 -33.95
N ASN A 232 -13.78 -2.78 -33.52
CA ASN A 232 -15.19 -3.06 -33.84
C ASN A 232 -15.55 -2.77 -35.30
N LEU A 233 -14.73 -1.95 -36.01
CA LEU A 233 -14.95 -1.60 -37.42
C LEU A 233 -14.26 -2.52 -38.41
N LEU A 234 -13.37 -3.42 -37.95
CA LEU A 234 -12.69 -4.42 -38.76
C LEU A 234 -13.52 -5.69 -38.85
#